data_ce4e47cdcdfa3f675f31378ad0dc15af
#
_entry.id   ce4e47cdcdfa3f675f31378ad0dc15af
#
_cell.length_a   1.000
_cell.length_b   1.000
_cell.length_c   1.000
_cell.angle_alpha   90.00
_cell.angle_beta   90.00
_cell.angle_gamma   90.00
#
_symmetry.space_group_name_H-M   'P 1'
#
loop_
_entity.id
_entity.type
_entity.pdbx_description
1 polymer ?
#
loop_
_entity_poly.entity_id
_entity_poly.type
_entity_poly.pdbx_seq_one_letter_code
_entity_poly.pdbx_strand_id
1 'polypeptide(L)'
;MLRLILNKIQNTMKIGILTLPLNSNYGGVLQAYALQTVLNRMGHDVSEIELKKILRWQYPPLWKMPLSFGKRFLFKYIVRRKNQKILLERYERKIYPLLVHDILEFISKYIKQFKVDKLIDCKGNFDAFVCGSDQIWRYKYYPFFEGDIANVYLKFLGDDSCKRIAYAASFGTENWEYPANETSECKRWIQKFDAVSVREDTGVKLCSTYYDIKAKHVLDPTMLLSKDDYVDLIEKSDVPKSKGNLFCYILDNTDEKMNVVKNIEKQRHLSSFFMNGDCGNLAEDLEKRIQPPVESWLRAFYDSEFIVTDSFHACVFSILFHKQFLVIGNKDRGLARIHSLLSMFGLEDRLTSDTGLDINRMKTIDYDRVDEILAKYREDSRSFLIQALTS
;
A
#
# COMPACT_ATOMS: atom_id res chain seq x y z
N MET A 1 -29.00 -21.76 -12.86
CA MET A 1 -28.60 -20.63 -12.04
C MET A 1 -27.41 -19.86 -12.63
N LEU A 2 -26.32 -20.49 -13.07
CA LEU A 2 -25.19 -19.77 -13.73
C LEU A 2 -25.57 -19.03 -15.04
N ARG A 3 -26.52 -19.50 -15.84
CA ARG A 3 -26.98 -18.81 -17.08
C ARG A 3 -27.84 -17.57 -16.84
N LEU A 4 -28.45 -17.41 -15.66
CA LEU A 4 -29.20 -16.20 -15.29
C LEU A 4 -28.30 -15.07 -14.76
N ILE A 5 -27.08 -15.40 -14.31
CA ILE A 5 -26.06 -14.45 -13.91
C ILE A 5 -25.34 -13.87 -15.14
N LEU A 6 -25.22 -14.63 -16.22
CA LEU A 6 -24.57 -14.23 -17.47
C LEU A 6 -25.43 -13.34 -18.38
N ASN A 7 -26.70 -13.14 -18.11
CA ASN A 7 -27.63 -12.36 -18.95
C ASN A 7 -27.96 -10.95 -18.41
N LYS A 8 -27.42 -10.50 -17.29
CA LYS A 8 -27.24 -9.07 -17.08
C LYS A 8 -26.02 -8.66 -17.88
N ILE A 9 -26.24 -8.08 -19.07
CA ILE A 9 -25.27 -7.23 -19.76
C ILE A 9 -24.93 -6.16 -18.73
N GLN A 10 -23.88 -6.39 -17.95
CA GLN A 10 -23.32 -5.36 -17.08
C GLN A 10 -22.83 -4.29 -18.06
N ASN A 11 -23.49 -3.13 -18.06
CA ASN A 11 -22.98 -2.01 -18.83
C ASN A 11 -21.55 -1.76 -18.41
N THR A 12 -20.63 -1.85 -19.36
CA THR A 12 -19.22 -1.55 -19.13
C THR A 12 -19.14 -0.12 -18.62
N MET A 13 -18.64 0.06 -17.40
CA MET A 13 -18.48 1.36 -16.77
C MET A 13 -17.02 1.82 -16.95
N LYS A 14 -16.83 3.13 -17.10
CA LYS A 14 -15.53 3.77 -16.94
C LYS A 14 -15.33 4.06 -15.44
N ILE A 15 -14.32 3.45 -14.84
CA ILE A 15 -14.06 3.57 -13.39
C ILE A 15 -12.74 4.28 -13.14
N GLY A 16 -12.78 5.35 -12.34
CA GLY A 16 -11.60 6.03 -11.83
C GLY A 16 -11.22 5.50 -10.44
N ILE A 17 -10.00 4.98 -10.27
CA ILE A 17 -9.47 4.62 -8.95
C ILE A 17 -8.70 5.81 -8.39
N LEU A 18 -9.08 6.28 -7.20
CA LEU A 18 -8.32 7.27 -6.43
C LEU A 18 -7.64 6.58 -5.25
N THR A 19 -6.32 6.50 -5.28
CA THR A 19 -5.49 5.93 -4.21
C THR A 19 -4.31 6.84 -3.88
N LEU A 20 -3.45 6.43 -2.94
CA LEU A 20 -2.19 7.16 -2.69
C LEU A 20 -1.32 7.17 -3.94
N PRO A 21 -0.53 8.24 -4.16
CA PRO A 21 0.35 8.32 -5.32
C PRO A 21 1.26 7.12 -5.45
N LEU A 22 1.29 6.52 -6.63
CA LEU A 22 2.14 5.37 -6.91
C LEU A 22 3.60 5.81 -7.01
N ASN A 23 4.44 5.24 -6.15
CA ASN A 23 5.86 5.60 -6.05
C ASN A 23 6.70 4.39 -5.60
N SER A 24 7.68 4.59 -4.73
CA SER A 24 8.60 3.55 -4.23
C SER A 24 7.98 2.50 -3.30
N ASN A 25 6.68 2.54 -3.03
CA ASN A 25 6.00 1.58 -2.15
C ASN A 25 5.44 0.41 -2.96
N TYR A 26 6.10 -0.75 -2.91
CA TYR A 26 5.67 -1.97 -3.61
C TYR A 26 4.22 -2.35 -3.30
N GLY A 27 3.83 -2.33 -2.02
CA GLY A 27 2.47 -2.65 -1.62
C GLY A 27 1.44 -1.66 -2.18
N GLY A 28 1.78 -0.36 -2.20
CA GLY A 28 0.95 0.68 -2.80
C GLY A 28 0.75 0.48 -4.30
N VAL A 29 1.80 0.07 -5.02
CA VAL A 29 1.73 -0.24 -6.46
C VAL A 29 0.92 -1.50 -6.71
N LEU A 30 1.19 -2.57 -5.95
CA LEU A 30 0.54 -3.87 -6.15
C LEU A 30 -0.94 -3.86 -5.77
N GLN A 31 -1.37 -3.06 -4.77
CA GLN A 31 -2.79 -2.93 -4.46
C GLN A 31 -3.56 -2.18 -5.57
N ALA A 32 -2.95 -1.15 -6.19
CA ALA A 32 -3.56 -0.45 -7.32
C ALA A 32 -3.65 -1.37 -8.55
N TYR A 33 -2.58 -2.10 -8.87
CA TYR A 33 -2.58 -3.13 -9.90
C TYR A 33 -3.66 -4.18 -9.67
N ALA A 34 -3.78 -4.70 -8.46
CA ALA A 34 -4.75 -5.73 -8.12
C ALA A 34 -6.19 -5.22 -8.23
N LEU A 35 -6.50 -4.05 -7.70
CA LEU A 35 -7.83 -3.47 -7.78
C LEU A 35 -8.24 -3.20 -9.22
N GLN A 36 -7.35 -2.59 -10.03
CA GLN A 36 -7.60 -2.36 -11.44
C GLN A 36 -7.82 -3.67 -12.20
N THR A 37 -6.99 -4.70 -11.94
CA THR A 37 -7.11 -6.02 -12.57
C THR A 37 -8.43 -6.69 -12.23
N VAL A 38 -8.86 -6.64 -10.98
CA VAL A 38 -10.15 -7.24 -10.54
C VAL A 38 -11.33 -6.56 -11.21
N LEU A 39 -11.36 -5.22 -11.23
CA LEU A 39 -12.43 -4.46 -11.85
C LEU A 39 -12.46 -4.63 -13.38
N ASN A 40 -11.29 -4.71 -14.03
CA ASN A 40 -11.20 -5.04 -15.46
C ASN A 40 -11.74 -6.46 -15.75
N ARG A 41 -11.44 -7.45 -14.88
CA ARG A 41 -11.98 -8.82 -15.00
C ARG A 41 -13.50 -8.88 -14.76
N MET A 42 -14.07 -7.89 -14.07
CA MET A 42 -15.52 -7.70 -13.95
C MET A 42 -16.14 -7.05 -15.19
N GLY A 43 -15.36 -6.67 -16.21
CA GLY A 43 -15.83 -6.13 -17.48
C GLY A 43 -15.88 -4.61 -17.57
N HIS A 44 -15.22 -3.89 -16.67
CA HIS A 44 -15.18 -2.42 -16.66
C HIS A 44 -13.91 -1.88 -17.32
N ASP A 45 -13.93 -0.62 -17.78
CA ASP A 45 -12.76 0.13 -18.24
C ASP A 45 -12.21 0.97 -17.09
N VAL A 46 -11.07 0.57 -16.54
CA VAL A 46 -10.55 1.12 -15.28
C VAL A 46 -9.27 1.89 -15.48
N SER A 47 -9.17 3.06 -14.87
CA SER A 47 -7.93 3.85 -14.85
C SER A 47 -7.65 4.34 -13.43
N GLU A 48 -6.39 4.29 -13.03
CA GLU A 48 -5.91 4.94 -11.81
C GLU A 48 -5.72 6.43 -12.08
N ILE A 49 -6.14 7.29 -11.14
CA ILE A 49 -6.06 8.74 -11.26
C ILE A 49 -4.69 9.21 -10.78
N GLU A 50 -3.89 9.77 -11.69
CA GLU A 50 -2.57 10.33 -11.39
C GLU A 50 -2.61 11.85 -11.48
N LEU A 51 -2.33 12.53 -10.36
CA LEU A 51 -2.07 13.97 -10.33
C LEU A 51 -0.64 14.25 -10.83
N LYS A 52 -0.49 14.99 -11.94
CA LYS A 52 0.81 15.34 -12.53
C LYS A 52 1.71 16.14 -11.59
N LYS A 53 1.10 17.01 -10.76
CA LYS A 53 1.81 17.89 -9.83
C LYS A 53 1.70 17.40 -8.39
N ILE A 54 2.06 16.14 -8.14
CA ILE A 54 2.21 15.71 -6.76
C ILE A 54 3.45 16.38 -6.18
N LEU A 55 3.26 17.18 -5.13
CA LEU A 55 4.36 17.60 -4.26
C LEU A 55 4.85 16.38 -3.50
N ARG A 56 5.65 15.52 -4.16
CA ARG A 56 6.22 14.28 -3.60
C ARG A 56 7.08 14.53 -2.36
N TRP A 57 7.45 15.80 -2.15
CA TRP A 57 8.28 16.26 -1.04
C TRP A 57 7.61 17.46 -0.40
N GLN A 58 7.35 17.36 0.90
CA GLN A 58 7.03 18.52 1.71
C GLN A 58 8.31 19.35 1.86
N TYR A 59 8.56 20.23 0.87
CA TYR A 59 9.64 21.20 1.04
C TYR A 59 9.27 22.16 2.16
N PRO A 60 10.26 22.59 2.94
CA PRO A 60 10.01 23.66 3.87
C PRO A 60 9.42 24.87 3.12
N PRO A 61 8.49 25.61 3.73
CA PRO A 61 7.93 26.81 3.13
C PRO A 61 9.03 27.69 2.54
N LEU A 62 8.76 28.38 1.42
CA LEU A 62 9.76 29.17 0.68
C LEU A 62 10.55 30.12 1.58
N TRP A 63 9.90 30.71 2.61
CA TRP A 63 10.54 31.59 3.58
C TRP A 63 11.55 30.88 4.52
N LYS A 64 11.43 29.55 4.73
CA LYS A 64 12.39 28.75 5.51
C LYS A 64 13.53 28.17 4.66
N MET A 65 13.43 28.25 3.32
CA MET A 65 14.46 27.71 2.43
C MET A 65 15.84 28.34 2.65
N PRO A 66 15.99 29.68 2.79
CA PRO A 66 17.28 30.29 3.05
C PRO A 66 17.94 29.78 4.32
N LEU A 67 17.18 29.57 5.39
CA LEU A 67 17.67 29.03 6.66
C LEU A 67 18.14 27.57 6.50
N SER A 68 17.39 26.77 5.74
CA SER A 68 17.76 25.37 5.48
C SER A 68 19.03 25.27 4.61
N PHE A 69 19.19 26.15 3.62
CA PHE A 69 20.40 26.26 2.81
C PHE A 69 21.61 26.70 3.65
N GLY A 70 21.46 27.73 4.48
CA GLY A 70 22.50 28.19 5.39
C GLY A 70 22.97 27.09 6.33
N LYS A 71 22.03 26.36 6.95
CA LYS A 71 22.34 25.20 7.80
C LYS A 71 23.07 24.11 7.04
N ARG A 72 22.63 23.74 5.83
CA ARG A 72 23.29 22.71 5.00
C ARG A 72 24.67 23.15 4.52
N PHE A 73 24.85 24.43 4.17
CA PHE A 73 26.13 25.02 3.83
C PHE A 73 27.11 24.90 5.00
N LEU A 74 26.67 25.28 6.20
CA LEU A 74 27.47 25.18 7.43
C LEU A 74 27.89 23.72 7.68
N PHE A 75 26.95 22.75 7.60
CA PHE A 75 27.26 21.33 7.78
C PHE A 75 28.22 20.80 6.74
N LYS A 76 28.15 21.26 5.49
CA LYS A 76 29.05 20.83 4.42
C LYS A 76 30.46 21.36 4.58
N TYR A 77 30.64 22.65 4.83
CA TYR A 77 31.92 23.30 4.78
C TYR A 77 32.59 23.46 6.16
N ILE A 78 31.82 23.68 7.22
CA ILE A 78 32.36 23.85 8.58
C ILE A 78 32.44 22.51 9.31
N VAL A 79 31.33 21.73 9.30
CA VAL A 79 31.28 20.41 9.92
C VAL A 79 31.91 19.31 9.02
N ARG A 80 32.25 19.68 7.78
CA ARG A 80 32.91 18.80 6.77
C ARG A 80 32.16 17.48 6.50
N ARG A 81 30.83 17.48 6.52
CA ARG A 81 30.03 16.31 6.13
C ARG A 81 30.08 16.13 4.61
N LYS A 82 30.89 15.17 4.13
CA LYS A 82 31.16 14.94 2.69
C LYS A 82 29.91 14.74 1.83
N ASN A 83 28.87 14.09 2.35
CA ASN A 83 27.64 13.74 1.59
C ASN A 83 26.54 14.80 1.69
N GLN A 84 26.78 15.95 2.38
CA GLN A 84 25.77 16.98 2.53
C GLN A 84 25.50 17.71 1.21
N LYS A 85 24.27 17.61 0.67
CA LYS A 85 23.82 18.34 -0.52
C LYS A 85 23.20 19.68 -0.11
N ILE A 86 23.72 20.79 -0.62
CA ILE A 86 23.20 22.12 -0.32
C ILE A 86 21.82 22.32 -0.98
N LEU A 87 21.73 21.99 -2.27
CA LEU A 87 20.48 22.02 -3.07
C LEU A 87 19.85 20.63 -3.08
N LEU A 88 19.49 20.12 -1.88
CA LEU A 88 18.98 18.78 -1.70
C LEU A 88 17.73 18.53 -2.57
N GLU A 89 16.79 19.45 -2.59
CA GLU A 89 15.54 19.33 -3.32
C GLU A 89 15.75 19.19 -4.83
N ARG A 90 16.71 19.96 -5.39
CA ARG A 90 17.07 19.86 -6.81
C ARG A 90 17.77 18.53 -7.13
N TYR A 91 18.64 18.11 -6.21
CA TYR A 91 19.33 16.82 -6.33
C TYR A 91 18.35 15.65 -6.29
N GLU A 92 17.44 15.64 -5.33
CA GLU A 92 16.41 14.59 -5.19
C GLU A 92 15.48 14.54 -6.41
N ARG A 93 14.99 15.68 -6.90
CA ARG A 93 14.19 15.73 -8.14
C ARG A 93 14.90 15.07 -9.33
N LYS A 94 16.22 15.29 -9.45
CA LYS A 94 17.02 14.73 -10.53
C LYS A 94 17.23 13.22 -10.39
N ILE A 95 17.44 12.76 -9.16
CA ILE A 95 17.82 11.37 -8.87
C ILE A 95 16.63 10.47 -8.66
N TYR A 96 15.53 10.99 -8.08
CA TYR A 96 14.37 10.17 -7.75
C TYR A 96 13.85 9.30 -8.90
N PRO A 97 13.69 9.79 -10.14
CA PRO A 97 13.27 8.93 -11.25
C PRO A 97 14.22 7.75 -11.51
N LEU A 98 15.52 7.93 -11.26
CA LEU A 98 16.51 6.84 -11.38
C LEU A 98 16.37 5.84 -10.26
N LEU A 99 16.10 6.32 -9.02
CA LEU A 99 15.95 5.44 -7.85
C LEU A 99 14.74 4.52 -7.94
N VAL A 100 13.70 4.94 -8.64
CA VAL A 100 12.42 4.19 -8.76
C VAL A 100 12.12 3.79 -10.21
N HIS A 101 13.15 3.78 -11.07
CA HIS A 101 13.00 3.51 -12.51
C HIS A 101 12.19 2.24 -12.77
N ASP A 102 12.58 1.12 -12.18
CA ASP A 102 11.97 -0.18 -12.43
C ASP A 102 10.51 -0.24 -11.91
N ILE A 103 10.22 0.46 -10.81
CA ILE A 103 8.85 0.58 -10.31
C ILE A 103 8.00 1.42 -11.27
N LEU A 104 8.54 2.52 -11.81
CA LEU A 104 7.84 3.33 -12.80
C LEU A 104 7.62 2.58 -14.11
N GLU A 105 8.55 1.71 -14.51
CA GLU A 105 8.39 0.82 -15.65
C GLU A 105 7.25 -0.17 -15.42
N PHE A 106 7.20 -0.83 -14.26
CA PHE A 106 6.07 -1.69 -13.87
C PHE A 106 4.73 -0.95 -13.93
N ILE A 107 4.66 0.26 -13.34
CA ILE A 107 3.44 1.09 -13.35
C ILE A 107 3.03 1.38 -14.79
N SER A 108 3.97 1.82 -15.63
CA SER A 108 3.72 2.14 -17.04
C SER A 108 3.22 0.95 -17.84
N LYS A 109 3.71 -0.26 -17.54
CA LYS A 109 3.40 -1.50 -18.25
C LYS A 109 2.07 -2.11 -17.84
N TYR A 110 1.75 -2.06 -16.53
CA TYR A 110 0.66 -2.85 -15.97
C TYR A 110 -0.50 -2.04 -15.41
N ILE A 111 -0.34 -0.72 -15.20
CA ILE A 111 -1.37 0.12 -14.61
C ILE A 111 -1.77 1.22 -15.60
N LYS A 112 -3.00 1.15 -16.09
CA LYS A 112 -3.58 2.22 -16.93
C LYS A 112 -3.84 3.43 -16.05
N GLN A 113 -3.24 4.58 -16.40
CA GLN A 113 -3.35 5.82 -15.64
C GLN A 113 -4.13 6.88 -16.41
N PHE A 114 -4.97 7.62 -15.70
CA PHE A 114 -5.62 8.85 -16.18
C PHE A 114 -4.95 10.05 -15.51
N LYS A 115 -4.14 10.79 -16.30
CA LYS A 115 -3.29 11.87 -15.79
C LYS A 115 -3.98 13.21 -15.85
N VAL A 116 -4.14 13.86 -14.70
CA VAL A 116 -4.80 15.17 -14.57
C VAL A 116 -3.89 16.19 -13.88
N ASP A 117 -4.14 17.46 -14.15
CA ASP A 117 -3.47 18.55 -13.45
C ASP A 117 -4.14 18.88 -12.12
N LYS A 118 -5.46 18.71 -12.03
CA LYS A 118 -6.27 18.86 -10.82
C LYS A 118 -7.32 17.77 -10.73
N LEU A 119 -7.72 17.39 -9.52
CA LEU A 119 -8.76 16.37 -9.30
C LEU A 119 -10.09 16.74 -9.92
N ILE A 120 -10.45 18.02 -9.96
CA ILE A 120 -11.69 18.49 -10.61
C ILE A 120 -11.75 18.15 -12.11
N ASP A 121 -10.61 17.98 -12.76
CA ASP A 121 -10.52 17.62 -14.19
C ASP A 121 -11.00 16.18 -14.45
N CYS A 122 -11.18 15.37 -13.39
CA CYS A 122 -11.77 14.03 -13.50
C CYS A 122 -13.27 14.03 -13.68
N LYS A 123 -13.95 15.12 -13.33
CA LYS A 123 -15.41 15.22 -13.35
C LYS A 123 -15.97 14.99 -14.75
N GLY A 124 -17.00 14.14 -14.87
CA GLY A 124 -17.64 13.79 -16.13
C GLY A 124 -16.83 12.82 -17.03
N ASN A 125 -15.67 12.33 -16.58
CA ASN A 125 -14.87 11.36 -17.33
C ASN A 125 -15.12 9.91 -16.94
N PHE A 126 -15.79 9.67 -15.80
CA PHE A 126 -16.02 8.35 -15.22
C PHE A 126 -17.48 8.17 -14.79
N ASP A 127 -17.97 6.95 -14.95
CA ASP A 127 -19.31 6.53 -14.48
C ASP A 127 -19.27 6.21 -12.97
N ALA A 128 -18.11 5.80 -12.47
CA ALA A 128 -17.90 5.49 -11.05
C ALA A 128 -16.48 5.89 -10.60
N PHE A 129 -16.36 6.23 -9.32
CA PHE A 129 -15.09 6.40 -8.63
C PHE A 129 -14.95 5.38 -7.51
N VAL A 130 -13.79 4.71 -7.46
CA VAL A 130 -13.43 3.83 -6.35
C VAL A 130 -12.29 4.47 -5.58
N CYS A 131 -12.57 4.91 -4.35
CA CYS A 131 -11.59 5.46 -3.43
C CYS A 131 -10.96 4.32 -2.63
N GLY A 132 -9.66 4.18 -2.70
CA GLY A 132 -8.92 3.11 -2.03
C GLY A 132 -8.04 2.34 -3.01
N SER A 133 -7.34 1.37 -2.55
CA SER A 133 -7.12 0.93 -1.16
C SER A 133 -6.04 1.80 -0.46
N ASP A 134 -5.18 1.14 0.31
CA ASP A 134 -4.10 1.70 1.09
C ASP A 134 -4.58 2.79 2.09
N GLN A 135 -3.65 3.49 2.74
CA GLN A 135 -3.91 4.48 3.80
C GLN A 135 -4.43 5.82 3.25
N ILE A 136 -5.32 5.77 2.26
CA ILE A 136 -5.83 6.97 1.62
C ILE A 136 -6.58 7.88 2.60
N TRP A 137 -7.18 7.31 3.64
CA TRP A 137 -7.89 8.06 4.69
C TRP A 137 -7.01 8.39 5.90
N ARG A 138 -5.70 8.17 5.84
CA ARG A 138 -4.81 8.63 6.90
C ARG A 138 -4.53 10.12 6.75
N TYR A 139 -4.80 10.89 7.80
CA TYR A 139 -4.74 12.34 7.79
C TYR A 139 -3.40 12.89 7.28
N LYS A 140 -2.28 12.34 7.70
CA LYS A 140 -0.94 12.80 7.30
C LYS A 140 -0.68 12.81 5.78
N TYR A 141 -1.51 12.14 4.97
CA TYR A 141 -1.33 12.06 3.52
C TYR A 141 -2.19 13.04 2.72
N TYR A 142 -3.04 13.87 3.39
CA TYR A 142 -3.87 14.86 2.72
C TYR A 142 -3.11 15.83 1.78
N PRO A 143 -1.80 16.19 2.01
CA PRO A 143 -1.10 17.08 1.10
C PRO A 143 -0.94 16.53 -0.32
N PHE A 144 -1.06 15.21 -0.52
CA PHE A 144 -1.03 14.59 -1.85
C PHE A 144 -2.31 14.84 -2.65
N PHE A 145 -3.37 15.29 -2.00
CA PHE A 145 -4.69 15.51 -2.60
C PHE A 145 -5.04 17.01 -2.61
N GLU A 146 -4.16 17.79 -3.22
CA GLU A 146 -4.28 19.27 -3.35
C GLU A 146 -4.38 20.01 -2.01
N GLY A 147 -3.91 19.37 -0.93
CA GLY A 147 -3.91 19.95 0.43
C GLY A 147 -5.29 19.98 1.10
N ASP A 148 -6.26 19.23 0.58
CA ASP A 148 -7.61 19.13 1.12
C ASP A 148 -7.95 17.65 1.39
N ILE A 149 -8.09 17.28 2.66
CA ILE A 149 -8.41 15.90 3.06
C ILE A 149 -9.79 15.46 2.53
N ALA A 150 -10.72 16.37 2.33
CA ALA A 150 -12.03 16.02 1.80
C ALA A 150 -11.99 15.51 0.34
N ASN A 151 -10.90 15.76 -0.38
CA ASN A 151 -10.71 15.22 -1.72
C ASN A 151 -10.56 13.70 -1.74
N VAL A 152 -10.06 13.06 -0.67
CA VAL A 152 -10.06 11.60 -0.57
C VAL A 152 -11.46 11.02 -0.28
N TYR A 153 -12.43 11.87 0.01
CA TYR A 153 -13.86 11.58 0.08
C TYR A 153 -14.61 12.10 -1.17
N LEU A 154 -13.89 12.29 -2.27
CA LEU A 154 -14.41 12.68 -3.58
C LEU A 154 -15.17 14.03 -3.58
N LYS A 155 -14.74 14.98 -2.71
CA LYS A 155 -15.30 16.36 -2.64
C LYS A 155 -15.26 17.07 -3.99
N PHE A 156 -14.20 16.86 -4.78
CA PHE A 156 -14.03 17.49 -6.08
C PHE A 156 -15.13 17.15 -7.09
N LEU A 157 -15.89 16.08 -6.87
CA LEU A 157 -17.03 15.72 -7.72
C LEU A 157 -18.28 16.59 -7.43
N GLY A 158 -18.36 17.22 -6.25
CA GLY A 158 -19.54 18.01 -5.88
C GLY A 158 -20.81 17.16 -5.86
N ASP A 159 -21.82 17.57 -6.66
CA ASP A 159 -23.10 16.88 -6.80
C ASP A 159 -23.20 16.05 -8.09
N ASP A 160 -22.08 15.62 -8.64
CA ASP A 160 -22.03 14.72 -9.78
C ASP A 160 -22.74 13.39 -9.44
N SER A 161 -23.53 12.88 -10.38
CA SER A 161 -24.34 11.66 -10.21
C SER A 161 -23.56 10.35 -10.40
N CYS A 162 -22.23 10.42 -10.62
CA CYS A 162 -21.40 9.23 -10.73
C CYS A 162 -21.38 8.43 -9.43
N LYS A 163 -21.24 7.11 -9.54
CA LYS A 163 -21.13 6.22 -8.36
C LYS A 163 -19.88 6.51 -7.56
N ARG A 164 -19.99 6.42 -6.23
CA ARG A 164 -18.90 6.68 -5.27
C ARG A 164 -18.76 5.49 -4.34
N ILE A 165 -17.65 4.80 -4.47
CA ILE A 165 -17.38 3.58 -3.73
C ILE A 165 -16.07 3.75 -2.96
N ALA A 166 -16.05 3.35 -1.68
CA ALA A 166 -14.81 3.17 -0.97
C ALA A 166 -14.51 1.67 -0.88
N TYR A 167 -13.39 1.25 -1.45
CA TYR A 167 -12.96 -0.14 -1.38
C TYR A 167 -11.68 -0.29 -0.57
N ALA A 168 -11.77 -1.03 0.53
CA ALA A 168 -10.64 -1.33 1.42
C ALA A 168 -9.81 -0.08 1.79
N ALA A 169 -10.46 1.08 1.90
CA ALA A 169 -9.81 2.31 2.34
C ALA A 169 -9.31 2.15 3.79
N SER A 170 -8.15 2.73 4.11
CA SER A 170 -7.51 2.55 5.40
C SER A 170 -7.20 3.88 6.05
N PHE A 171 -7.52 4.00 7.35
CA PHE A 171 -7.05 5.09 8.21
C PHE A 171 -5.60 4.87 8.64
N GLY A 172 -5.12 3.62 8.63
CA GLY A 172 -3.75 3.26 9.00
C GLY A 172 -3.44 3.40 10.48
N THR A 173 -4.42 3.75 11.31
CA THR A 173 -4.35 3.95 12.76
C THR A 173 -5.68 3.59 13.39
N GLU A 174 -5.68 3.27 14.68
CA GLU A 174 -6.88 3.07 15.49
C GLU A 174 -7.40 4.37 16.11
N ASN A 175 -6.56 5.41 16.10
CA ASN A 175 -6.89 6.71 16.67
C ASN A 175 -7.42 7.65 15.57
N TRP A 176 -8.37 8.51 15.96
CA TRP A 176 -8.87 9.56 15.08
C TRP A 176 -7.86 10.69 14.96
N GLU A 177 -7.44 11.00 13.74
CA GLU A 177 -6.40 12.01 13.49
C GLU A 177 -6.97 13.34 12.95
N TYR A 178 -8.26 13.41 12.60
CA TYR A 178 -8.84 14.59 11.93
C TYR A 178 -9.28 15.67 12.92
N PRO A 179 -8.98 16.96 12.63
CA PRO A 179 -9.60 18.09 13.35
C PRO A 179 -11.12 18.10 13.21
N ALA A 180 -11.83 18.66 14.18
CA ALA A 180 -13.28 18.63 14.23
C ALA A 180 -13.99 19.23 13.01
N ASN A 181 -13.46 20.35 12.49
CA ASN A 181 -13.98 21.01 11.29
C ASN A 181 -13.84 20.10 10.04
N GLU A 182 -12.69 19.45 9.87
CA GLU A 182 -12.44 18.56 8.74
C GLU A 182 -13.19 17.23 8.89
N THR A 183 -13.37 16.73 10.13
CA THR A 183 -14.26 15.60 10.42
C THR A 183 -15.67 15.87 9.91
N SER A 184 -16.24 17.05 10.23
CA SER A 184 -17.60 17.42 9.81
C SER A 184 -17.71 17.55 8.29
N GLU A 185 -16.68 18.10 7.64
CA GLU A 185 -16.66 18.21 6.17
C GLU A 185 -16.54 16.84 5.51
N CYS A 186 -15.61 15.98 5.95
CA CYS A 186 -15.45 14.63 5.43
C CYS A 186 -16.70 13.78 5.64
N LYS A 187 -17.38 13.92 6.80
CA LYS A 187 -18.65 13.26 7.08
C LYS A 187 -19.71 13.60 6.03
N ARG A 188 -19.83 14.87 5.65
CA ARG A 188 -20.77 15.30 4.60
C ARG A 188 -20.50 14.60 3.26
N TRP A 189 -19.23 14.38 2.91
CA TRP A 189 -18.87 13.80 1.62
C TRP A 189 -18.96 12.28 1.61
N ILE A 190 -18.56 11.60 2.70
CA ILE A 190 -18.66 10.13 2.76
C ILE A 190 -20.12 9.66 2.76
N GLN A 191 -21.07 10.48 3.26
CA GLN A 191 -22.49 10.16 3.20
C GLN A 191 -23.07 10.16 1.77
N LYS A 192 -22.32 10.64 0.77
CA LYS A 192 -22.67 10.55 -0.65
C LYS A 192 -22.13 9.27 -1.32
N PHE A 193 -21.46 8.39 -0.56
CA PHE A 193 -20.96 7.14 -1.12
C PHE A 193 -22.10 6.10 -1.20
N ASP A 194 -22.17 5.41 -2.32
CA ASP A 194 -23.11 4.31 -2.54
C ASP A 194 -22.73 3.09 -1.71
N ALA A 195 -21.44 2.86 -1.50
CA ALA A 195 -20.93 1.77 -0.67
C ALA A 195 -19.58 2.13 -0.02
N VAL A 196 -19.40 1.71 1.23
CA VAL A 196 -18.16 1.98 1.99
C VAL A 196 -17.60 0.70 2.58
N SER A 197 -16.35 0.41 2.26
CA SER A 197 -15.59 -0.66 2.91
C SER A 197 -14.20 -0.19 3.32
N VAL A 198 -13.68 -0.84 4.35
CA VAL A 198 -12.38 -0.56 4.96
C VAL A 198 -11.56 -1.83 5.09
N ARG A 199 -10.23 -1.69 5.17
CA ARG A 199 -9.28 -2.80 5.19
C ARG A 199 -9.02 -3.35 6.60
N GLU A 200 -9.31 -2.57 7.64
CA GLU A 200 -9.11 -2.95 9.04
C GLU A 200 -10.40 -2.82 9.85
N ASP A 201 -10.57 -3.67 10.86
CA ASP A 201 -11.72 -3.68 11.76
C ASP A 201 -11.83 -2.40 12.58
N THR A 202 -10.70 -1.79 12.95
CA THR A 202 -10.66 -0.47 13.59
C THR A 202 -11.25 0.61 12.70
N GLY A 203 -11.07 0.52 11.37
CA GLY A 203 -11.66 1.43 10.39
C GLY A 203 -13.19 1.36 10.38
N VAL A 204 -13.78 0.17 10.60
CA VAL A 204 -15.25 0.03 10.76
C VAL A 204 -15.74 0.84 11.97
N LYS A 205 -15.02 0.75 13.09
CA LYS A 205 -15.35 1.50 14.32
C LYS A 205 -15.23 3.00 14.10
N LEU A 206 -14.16 3.45 13.43
CA LEU A 206 -13.94 4.88 13.12
C LEU A 206 -15.04 5.43 12.20
N CYS A 207 -15.43 4.69 11.16
CA CYS A 207 -16.54 5.09 10.27
C CYS A 207 -17.86 5.21 11.04
N SER A 208 -18.16 4.26 11.91
CA SER A 208 -19.38 4.31 12.73
C SER A 208 -19.36 5.47 13.72
N THR A 209 -18.23 5.70 14.42
CA THR A 209 -18.12 6.70 15.49
C THR A 209 -18.16 8.12 14.97
N TYR A 210 -17.42 8.40 13.88
CA TYR A 210 -17.21 9.78 13.42
C TYR A 210 -18.05 10.17 12.22
N TYR A 211 -18.51 9.19 11.43
CA TYR A 211 -19.23 9.45 10.19
C TYR A 211 -20.66 8.92 10.19
N ASP A 212 -21.08 8.14 11.18
CA ASP A 212 -22.36 7.43 11.23
C ASP A 212 -22.55 6.51 10.00
N ILE A 213 -21.46 5.90 9.51
CA ILE A 213 -21.44 5.00 8.36
C ILE A 213 -21.19 3.57 8.81
N LYS A 214 -22.02 2.64 8.34
CA LYS A 214 -21.78 1.20 8.51
C LYS A 214 -20.87 0.69 7.39
N ALA A 215 -19.57 0.81 7.60
CA ALA A 215 -18.58 0.29 6.65
C ALA A 215 -18.44 -1.23 6.74
N LYS A 216 -18.17 -1.90 5.60
CA LYS A 216 -17.84 -3.33 5.56
C LYS A 216 -16.34 -3.55 5.71
N HIS A 217 -15.93 -4.52 6.53
CA HIS A 217 -14.54 -4.99 6.55
C HIS A 217 -14.31 -5.93 5.37
N VAL A 218 -13.32 -5.66 4.52
CA VAL A 218 -13.00 -6.41 3.30
C VAL A 218 -11.50 -6.66 3.20
N LEU A 219 -11.11 -7.59 2.32
CA LEU A 219 -9.71 -7.85 2.02
C LEU A 219 -9.04 -6.69 1.29
N ASP A 220 -7.73 -6.53 1.53
CA ASP A 220 -6.88 -5.73 0.65
C ASP A 220 -6.99 -6.23 -0.80
N PRO A 221 -7.03 -5.34 -1.81
CA PRO A 221 -7.14 -5.74 -3.21
C PRO A 221 -6.14 -6.80 -3.65
N THR A 222 -4.91 -6.77 -3.09
CA THR A 222 -3.88 -7.77 -3.42
C THR A 222 -4.32 -9.19 -3.10
N MET A 223 -5.19 -9.38 -2.11
CA MET A 223 -5.71 -10.71 -1.76
C MET A 223 -6.90 -11.16 -2.62
N LEU A 224 -7.44 -10.30 -3.49
CA LEU A 224 -8.47 -10.68 -4.46
C LEU A 224 -7.89 -11.44 -5.66
N LEU A 225 -6.62 -11.26 -5.95
CA LEU A 225 -5.88 -12.03 -6.94
C LEU A 225 -5.35 -13.33 -6.33
N SER A 226 -5.07 -14.30 -7.16
CA SER A 226 -4.46 -15.57 -6.77
C SER A 226 -2.94 -15.44 -6.69
N LYS A 227 -2.29 -16.40 -6.05
CA LYS A 227 -0.83 -16.55 -6.09
C LYS A 227 -0.31 -16.63 -7.53
N ASP A 228 -1.03 -17.38 -8.39
CA ASP A 228 -0.63 -17.59 -9.78
C ASP A 228 -0.62 -16.30 -10.58
N ASP A 229 -1.54 -15.36 -10.31
CA ASP A 229 -1.52 -14.02 -10.93
C ASP A 229 -0.21 -13.29 -10.68
N TYR A 230 0.40 -13.47 -9.52
CA TYR A 230 1.68 -12.86 -9.16
C TYR A 230 2.88 -13.68 -9.67
N VAL A 231 2.76 -15.01 -9.72
CA VAL A 231 3.78 -15.88 -10.33
C VAL A 231 3.90 -15.57 -11.81
N ASP A 232 2.79 -15.35 -12.50
CA ASP A 232 2.76 -14.90 -13.90
C ASP A 232 3.58 -13.60 -14.15
N LEU A 233 3.56 -12.65 -13.21
CA LEU A 233 4.37 -11.44 -13.31
C LEU A 233 5.87 -11.77 -13.18
N ILE A 234 6.22 -12.66 -12.27
CA ILE A 234 7.61 -13.12 -12.07
C ILE A 234 8.11 -13.84 -13.33
N GLU A 235 7.31 -14.76 -13.88
CA GLU A 235 7.71 -15.57 -15.05
C GLU A 235 7.81 -14.78 -16.35
N LYS A 236 7.02 -13.70 -16.48
CA LYS A 236 7.09 -12.77 -17.61
C LYS A 236 8.23 -11.76 -17.51
N SER A 237 9.03 -11.85 -16.46
CA SER A 237 10.18 -10.97 -16.22
C SER A 237 11.48 -11.76 -16.22
N ASP A 238 12.59 -11.08 -16.56
CA ASP A 238 13.94 -11.68 -16.55
C ASP A 238 14.64 -11.52 -15.18
N VAL A 239 13.88 -11.31 -14.10
CA VAL A 239 14.47 -11.11 -12.78
C VAL A 239 15.16 -12.38 -12.26
N PRO A 240 16.38 -12.27 -11.72
CA PRO A 240 17.14 -13.42 -11.25
C PRO A 240 16.52 -14.03 -9.99
N LYS A 241 16.86 -15.30 -9.70
CA LYS A 241 16.53 -15.94 -8.43
C LYS A 241 17.13 -15.20 -7.25
N SER A 242 16.44 -15.27 -6.12
CA SER A 242 16.89 -14.66 -4.87
C SER A 242 18.23 -15.27 -4.39
N LYS A 243 19.05 -14.46 -3.72
CA LYS A 243 20.38 -14.87 -3.27
C LYS A 243 20.39 -15.67 -1.96
N GLY A 244 19.21 -15.85 -1.34
CA GLY A 244 19.03 -16.54 -0.07
C GLY A 244 17.63 -17.14 0.05
N ASN A 245 17.31 -17.68 1.22
CA ASN A 245 16.03 -18.33 1.51
C ASN A 245 15.33 -17.76 2.76
N LEU A 246 15.92 -16.76 3.43
CA LEU A 246 15.31 -15.95 4.48
C LEU A 246 15.10 -14.53 3.96
N PHE A 247 13.91 -14.22 3.50
CA PHE A 247 13.61 -12.86 3.03
C PHE A 247 13.32 -11.91 4.19
N CYS A 248 14.10 -10.85 4.30
CA CYS A 248 13.95 -9.81 5.30
C CYS A 248 13.46 -8.52 4.65
N TYR A 249 12.14 -8.23 4.79
CA TYR A 249 11.57 -6.97 4.35
C TYR A 249 11.22 -6.11 5.56
N ILE A 250 12.22 -5.39 6.06
CA ILE A 250 12.17 -4.58 7.27
C ILE A 250 12.29 -3.11 6.85
N LEU A 251 11.25 -2.32 7.11
CA LEU A 251 11.17 -0.92 6.72
C LEU A 251 11.91 0.02 7.67
N ASP A 252 11.97 -0.34 8.95
CA ASP A 252 12.69 0.42 9.98
C ASP A 252 13.74 -0.49 10.62
N ASN A 253 14.96 -0.44 10.11
CA ASN A 253 16.08 -1.21 10.63
C ASN A 253 16.51 -0.72 12.02
N THR A 254 16.48 -1.65 13.00
CA THR A 254 17.08 -1.45 14.33
C THR A 254 17.96 -2.65 14.67
N ASP A 255 18.91 -2.45 15.58
CA ASP A 255 19.80 -3.52 16.02
C ASP A 255 19.03 -4.70 16.62
N GLU A 256 17.92 -4.44 17.32
CA GLU A 256 17.05 -5.48 17.87
C GLU A 256 16.46 -6.35 16.78
N LYS A 257 15.91 -5.75 15.71
CA LYS A 257 15.34 -6.50 14.57
C LYS A 257 16.40 -7.30 13.85
N MET A 258 17.60 -6.72 13.67
CA MET A 258 18.72 -7.44 13.05
C MET A 258 19.22 -8.61 13.91
N ASN A 259 19.14 -8.52 15.23
CA ASN A 259 19.43 -9.65 16.11
C ASN A 259 18.39 -10.78 15.97
N VAL A 260 17.10 -10.44 15.80
CA VAL A 260 16.06 -11.45 15.48
C VAL A 260 16.39 -12.18 14.18
N VAL A 261 16.76 -11.45 13.12
CA VAL A 261 17.15 -12.04 11.83
C VAL A 261 18.31 -13.02 12.02
N LYS A 262 19.41 -12.60 12.70
CA LYS A 262 20.58 -13.45 12.98
C LYS A 262 20.22 -14.71 13.79
N ASN A 263 19.31 -14.58 14.75
CA ASN A 263 18.81 -15.72 15.53
C ASN A 263 18.08 -16.74 14.64
N ILE A 264 17.22 -16.26 13.74
CA ILE A 264 16.48 -17.10 12.78
C ILE A 264 17.45 -17.80 11.82
N GLU A 265 18.43 -17.07 11.25
CA GLU A 265 19.47 -17.65 10.39
C GLU A 265 20.16 -18.84 11.08
N LYS A 266 20.55 -18.64 12.34
CA LYS A 266 21.24 -19.66 13.13
C LYS A 266 20.33 -20.85 13.47
N GLN A 267 19.09 -20.59 13.93
CA GLN A 267 18.17 -21.62 14.39
C GLN A 267 17.62 -22.47 13.24
N ARG A 268 17.43 -21.88 12.07
CA ARG A 268 16.83 -22.54 10.89
C ARG A 268 17.84 -22.88 9.79
N HIS A 269 19.12 -22.53 9.97
CA HIS A 269 20.18 -22.69 8.96
C HIS A 269 19.83 -22.01 7.63
N LEU A 270 19.24 -20.81 7.70
CA LEU A 270 18.82 -20.03 6.54
C LEU A 270 19.86 -18.93 6.23
N SER A 271 19.83 -18.45 4.99
CA SER A 271 20.65 -17.33 4.51
C SER A 271 19.77 -16.11 4.25
N SER A 272 19.95 -15.04 5.02
CA SER A 272 19.15 -13.83 4.88
C SER A 272 19.55 -13.01 3.67
N PHE A 273 18.54 -12.36 3.08
CA PHE A 273 18.73 -11.34 2.06
C PHE A 273 17.66 -10.25 2.18
N PHE A 274 17.98 -9.06 1.66
CA PHE A 274 17.17 -7.86 1.77
C PHE A 274 16.87 -7.29 0.37
N MET A 275 15.69 -6.72 0.20
CA MET A 275 15.24 -6.09 -1.04
C MET A 275 14.79 -4.63 -0.78
N ASN A 276 15.55 -3.91 0.02
CA ASN A 276 15.23 -2.52 0.34
C ASN A 276 16.29 -1.62 -0.28
N GLY A 277 15.93 -0.90 -1.35
CA GLY A 277 16.64 0.34 -1.67
C GLY A 277 16.16 1.42 -0.69
N ASP A 278 17.07 2.02 0.05
CA ASP A 278 16.72 3.17 0.90
C ASP A 278 16.85 4.46 0.10
N CYS A 279 15.79 4.78 -0.68
CA CYS A 279 15.75 6.00 -1.50
C CYS A 279 16.05 7.27 -0.70
N GLY A 280 15.72 7.29 0.59
CA GLY A 280 15.90 8.44 1.48
C GLY A 280 17.28 8.56 2.07
N ASN A 281 18.08 7.51 2.08
CA ASN A 281 19.40 7.49 2.72
C ASN A 281 20.49 8.15 1.84
N LEU A 282 20.69 9.44 2.06
CA LEU A 282 21.71 10.21 1.32
C LEU A 282 23.16 9.83 1.67
N ALA A 283 23.38 9.04 2.72
CA ALA A 283 24.70 8.58 3.11
C ALA A 283 25.17 7.36 2.31
N GLU A 284 24.22 6.60 1.75
CA GLU A 284 24.49 5.43 0.94
C GLU A 284 24.85 5.79 -0.52
N ASP A 285 25.58 4.90 -1.16
CA ASP A 285 25.88 4.98 -2.59
C ASP A 285 24.58 4.89 -3.42
N LEU A 286 24.58 5.56 -4.58
CA LEU A 286 23.39 5.66 -5.43
C LEU A 286 22.82 4.28 -5.79
N GLU A 287 23.68 3.33 -6.13
CA GLU A 287 23.29 1.96 -6.53
C GLU A 287 22.52 1.23 -5.45
N LYS A 288 22.91 1.39 -4.18
CA LYS A 288 22.22 0.78 -3.03
C LYS A 288 20.87 1.43 -2.70
N ARG A 289 20.61 2.62 -3.27
CA ARG A 289 19.38 3.38 -3.09
C ARG A 289 18.36 3.08 -4.17
N ILE A 290 18.75 2.48 -5.28
CA ILE A 290 17.84 2.08 -6.36
C ILE A 290 16.89 1.00 -5.82
N GLN A 291 15.61 1.20 -6.06
CA GLN A 291 14.58 0.22 -5.72
C GLN A 291 14.61 -0.92 -6.73
N PRO A 292 14.75 -2.19 -6.27
CA PRO A 292 14.62 -3.33 -7.17
C PRO A 292 13.28 -3.38 -7.92
N PRO A 293 13.20 -4.10 -9.06
CA PRO A 293 11.95 -4.33 -9.77
C PRO A 293 10.85 -4.90 -8.86
N VAL A 294 9.59 -4.58 -9.17
CA VAL A 294 8.41 -5.13 -8.44
C VAL A 294 8.41 -6.65 -8.53
N GLU A 295 8.75 -7.19 -9.69
CA GLU A 295 8.84 -8.63 -9.93
C GLU A 295 9.93 -9.29 -9.08
N SER A 296 11.06 -8.62 -8.84
CA SER A 296 12.10 -9.09 -7.91
C SER A 296 11.58 -9.15 -6.47
N TRP A 297 10.80 -8.15 -6.06
CA TRP A 297 10.16 -8.15 -4.74
C TRP A 297 9.16 -9.30 -4.59
N LEU A 298 8.33 -9.57 -5.60
CA LEU A 298 7.43 -10.72 -5.64
C LEU A 298 8.20 -12.04 -5.63
N ARG A 299 9.30 -12.12 -6.41
CA ARG A 299 10.15 -13.30 -6.48
C ARG A 299 10.81 -13.60 -5.13
N ALA A 300 11.12 -12.60 -4.34
CA ALA A 300 11.67 -12.79 -3.01
C ALA A 300 10.73 -13.60 -2.10
N PHE A 301 9.41 -13.40 -2.19
CA PHE A 301 8.44 -14.26 -1.51
C PHE A 301 8.38 -15.66 -2.14
N TYR A 302 8.40 -15.74 -3.45
CA TYR A 302 8.31 -17.02 -4.15
C TYR A 302 9.48 -17.98 -3.79
N ASP A 303 10.70 -17.46 -3.77
CA ASP A 303 11.93 -18.23 -3.55
C ASP A 303 12.19 -18.53 -2.06
N SER A 304 11.64 -17.76 -1.13
CA SER A 304 11.96 -17.87 0.30
C SER A 304 11.28 -19.05 1.00
N GLU A 305 11.94 -19.60 2.02
CA GLU A 305 11.39 -20.56 2.97
C GLU A 305 10.74 -19.86 4.18
N PHE A 306 11.36 -18.76 4.62
CA PHE A 306 10.90 -18.01 5.78
C PHE A 306 10.99 -16.50 5.51
N ILE A 307 10.09 -15.71 6.11
CA ILE A 307 10.02 -14.26 5.92
C ILE A 307 10.02 -13.55 7.27
N VAL A 308 10.82 -12.49 7.38
CA VAL A 308 10.79 -11.55 8.51
C VAL A 308 10.43 -10.17 8.01
N THR A 309 9.42 -9.55 8.63
CA THR A 309 8.93 -8.26 8.18
C THR A 309 8.34 -7.40 9.30
N ASP A 310 8.23 -6.10 9.06
CA ASP A 310 7.43 -5.13 9.81
C ASP A 310 6.39 -4.42 8.91
N SER A 311 6.15 -4.97 7.71
CA SER A 311 5.29 -4.41 6.67
C SER A 311 3.96 -5.14 6.56
N PHE A 312 2.86 -4.40 6.48
CA PHE A 312 1.52 -4.94 6.24
C PHE A 312 1.47 -5.76 4.92
N HIS A 313 1.92 -5.18 3.81
CA HIS A 313 1.85 -5.88 2.53
C HIS A 313 2.79 -7.09 2.47
N ALA A 314 3.92 -7.05 3.17
CA ALA A 314 4.75 -8.25 3.25
C ALA A 314 4.08 -9.37 4.07
N CYS A 315 3.27 -9.07 5.09
CA CYS A 315 2.40 -10.06 5.74
C CYS A 315 1.39 -10.65 4.74
N VAL A 316 0.72 -9.78 3.97
CA VAL A 316 -0.25 -10.20 2.94
C VAL A 316 0.40 -11.16 1.94
N PHE A 317 1.56 -10.80 1.38
CA PHE A 317 2.25 -11.64 0.41
C PHE A 317 2.85 -12.91 1.03
N SER A 318 3.24 -12.89 2.31
CA SER A 318 3.63 -14.12 3.03
C SER A 318 2.47 -15.11 3.10
N ILE A 319 1.25 -14.64 3.37
CA ILE A 319 0.03 -15.45 3.36
C ILE A 319 -0.25 -15.98 1.94
N LEU A 320 -0.27 -15.10 0.93
CA LEU A 320 -0.58 -15.47 -0.45
C LEU A 320 0.39 -16.48 -1.05
N PHE A 321 1.68 -16.41 -0.69
CA PHE A 321 2.72 -17.32 -1.17
C PHE A 321 2.94 -18.54 -0.26
N HIS A 322 2.08 -18.74 0.76
CA HIS A 322 2.14 -19.85 1.73
C HIS A 322 3.51 -19.95 2.43
N LYS A 323 4.02 -18.83 2.93
CA LYS A 323 5.33 -18.77 3.58
C LYS A 323 5.21 -18.79 5.10
N GLN A 324 6.11 -19.48 5.76
CA GLN A 324 6.29 -19.30 7.19
C GLN A 324 6.87 -17.92 7.42
N PHE A 325 6.36 -17.18 8.37
CA PHE A 325 6.80 -15.79 8.57
C PHE A 325 6.70 -15.34 10.01
N LEU A 326 7.46 -14.29 10.32
CA LEU A 326 7.41 -13.55 11.57
C LEU A 326 7.28 -12.06 11.28
N VAL A 327 6.37 -11.42 12.00
CA VAL A 327 6.19 -9.97 11.98
C VAL A 327 6.77 -9.37 13.24
N ILE A 328 7.71 -8.44 13.07
CA ILE A 328 8.26 -7.67 14.20
C ILE A 328 7.46 -6.38 14.30
N GLY A 329 6.71 -6.24 15.40
CA GLY A 329 5.83 -5.10 15.61
C GLY A 329 6.55 -3.75 15.53
N ASN A 330 5.94 -2.82 14.79
CA ASN A 330 6.41 -1.44 14.70
C ASN A 330 5.26 -0.49 15.08
N LYS A 331 5.36 0.12 16.27
CA LYS A 331 4.31 1.00 16.82
C LYS A 331 4.07 2.24 15.95
N ASP A 332 5.11 2.75 15.28
CA ASP A 332 5.05 4.00 14.52
C ASP A 332 4.39 3.84 13.14
N ARG A 333 4.29 2.59 12.65
CA ARG A 333 3.70 2.28 11.33
C ARG A 333 2.27 1.74 11.36
N GLY A 334 1.62 1.75 12.52
CA GLY A 334 0.21 1.35 12.65
C GLY A 334 0.04 -0.17 12.71
N LEU A 335 0.20 -0.74 13.89
CA LEU A 335 -0.01 -2.17 14.17
C LEU A 335 -1.45 -2.62 13.92
N ALA A 336 -2.43 -1.72 14.05
CA ALA A 336 -3.84 -2.05 13.91
C ALA A 336 -4.17 -2.84 12.62
N ARG A 337 -3.57 -2.46 11.49
CA ARG A 337 -3.78 -3.15 10.21
C ARG A 337 -3.20 -4.57 10.22
N ILE A 338 -2.02 -4.74 10.79
CA ILE A 338 -1.36 -6.03 10.92
C ILE A 338 -2.15 -6.92 11.87
N HIS A 339 -2.57 -6.39 13.02
CA HIS A 339 -3.44 -7.12 13.94
C HIS A 339 -4.74 -7.54 13.29
N SER A 340 -5.43 -6.63 12.60
CA SER A 340 -6.69 -6.92 11.90
C SER A 340 -6.50 -8.03 10.86
N LEU A 341 -5.41 -7.98 10.07
CA LEU A 341 -5.09 -9.01 9.09
C LEU A 341 -4.80 -10.37 9.75
N LEU A 342 -3.90 -10.40 10.73
CA LEU A 342 -3.51 -11.64 11.37
C LEU A 342 -4.68 -12.29 12.13
N SER A 343 -5.50 -11.49 12.80
CA SER A 343 -6.71 -11.95 13.49
C SER A 343 -7.74 -12.55 12.53
N MET A 344 -7.88 -11.97 11.34
CA MET A 344 -8.77 -12.50 10.30
C MET A 344 -8.43 -13.95 9.92
N PHE A 345 -7.13 -14.30 9.95
CA PHE A 345 -6.63 -15.63 9.57
C PHE A 345 -6.26 -16.53 10.76
N GLY A 346 -6.42 -16.06 12.02
CA GLY A 346 -6.01 -16.79 13.23
C GLY A 346 -4.50 -16.98 13.30
N LEU A 347 -3.74 -15.95 12.90
CA LEU A 347 -2.27 -15.92 12.81
C LEU A 347 -1.64 -14.90 13.76
N GLU A 348 -2.31 -14.54 14.86
CA GLU A 348 -1.84 -13.53 15.82
C GLU A 348 -0.50 -13.91 16.45
N ASP A 349 -0.20 -15.21 16.53
CA ASP A 349 1.07 -15.75 17.00
C ASP A 349 2.27 -15.42 16.10
N ARG A 350 2.02 -14.89 14.90
CA ARG A 350 3.05 -14.41 13.98
C ARG A 350 3.56 -13.01 14.30
N LEU A 351 2.88 -12.26 15.13
CA LEU A 351 3.29 -10.93 15.55
C LEU A 351 4.02 -10.99 16.90
N THR A 352 5.24 -10.48 16.94
CA THR A 352 6.03 -10.43 18.15
C THR A 352 6.65 -9.05 18.39
N SER A 353 6.83 -8.70 19.65
CA SER A 353 7.75 -7.65 20.10
C SER A 353 8.95 -8.24 20.86
N ASP A 354 8.96 -9.56 21.05
CA ASP A 354 10.04 -10.27 21.73
C ASP A 354 11.18 -10.56 20.75
N THR A 355 12.36 -10.05 21.05
CA THR A 355 13.58 -10.23 20.26
C THR A 355 14.34 -11.51 20.59
N GLY A 356 13.97 -12.18 21.71
CA GLY A 356 14.57 -13.44 22.16
C GLY A 356 13.78 -14.69 21.77
N LEU A 357 12.79 -14.56 20.88
CA LEU A 357 11.90 -15.64 20.49
C LEU A 357 12.64 -16.88 19.97
N ASP A 358 12.29 -18.07 20.50
CA ASP A 358 12.72 -19.35 19.96
C ASP A 358 11.81 -19.75 18.79
N ILE A 359 12.29 -19.54 17.57
CA ILE A 359 11.56 -19.84 16.34
C ILE A 359 11.21 -21.31 16.19
N ASN A 360 11.98 -22.21 16.79
CA ASN A 360 11.70 -23.66 16.71
C ASN A 360 10.43 -24.07 17.48
N ARG A 361 9.97 -23.21 18.40
CA ARG A 361 8.70 -23.41 19.12
C ARG A 361 7.48 -22.83 18.39
N MET A 362 7.69 -22.08 17.31
CA MET A 362 6.57 -21.58 16.50
C MET A 362 5.90 -22.76 15.77
N LYS A 363 4.58 -22.83 15.90
CA LYS A 363 3.79 -23.81 15.13
C LYS A 363 3.88 -23.48 13.63
N THR A 364 3.96 -24.50 12.82
CA THR A 364 3.83 -24.35 11.36
C THR A 364 2.43 -23.83 11.02
N ILE A 365 2.34 -22.87 10.11
CA ILE A 365 1.05 -22.36 9.61
C ILE A 365 0.37 -23.47 8.81
N ASP A 366 -0.87 -23.78 9.17
CA ASP A 366 -1.76 -24.64 8.42
C ASP A 366 -2.40 -23.83 7.27
N TYR A 367 -1.82 -23.93 6.10
CA TYR A 367 -2.27 -23.16 4.94
C TYR A 367 -3.57 -23.69 4.32
N ASP A 368 -3.95 -24.95 4.55
CA ASP A 368 -5.26 -25.46 4.10
C ASP A 368 -6.39 -24.69 4.80
N ARG A 369 -6.26 -24.50 6.12
CA ARG A 369 -7.20 -23.66 6.89
C ARG A 369 -7.16 -22.19 6.48
N VAL A 370 -5.97 -21.64 6.24
CA VAL A 370 -5.82 -20.24 5.82
C VAL A 370 -6.48 -20.02 4.46
N ASP A 371 -6.35 -20.95 3.53
CA ASP A 371 -6.95 -20.87 2.20
C ASP A 371 -8.48 -20.97 2.24
N GLU A 372 -9.06 -21.79 3.12
CA GLU A 372 -10.51 -21.82 3.33
C GLU A 372 -11.04 -20.46 3.82
N ILE A 373 -10.34 -19.85 4.78
CA ILE A 373 -10.67 -18.52 5.28
C ILE A 373 -10.52 -17.47 4.18
N LEU A 374 -9.41 -17.51 3.44
CA LEU A 374 -9.13 -16.58 2.34
C LEU A 374 -10.20 -16.67 1.24
N ALA A 375 -10.60 -17.86 0.86
CA ALA A 375 -11.63 -18.10 -0.16
C ALA A 375 -12.96 -17.43 0.25
N LYS A 376 -13.38 -17.59 1.50
CA LYS A 376 -14.59 -16.98 2.05
C LYS A 376 -14.51 -15.44 2.01
N TYR A 377 -13.45 -14.86 2.56
CA TYR A 377 -13.30 -13.40 2.57
C TYR A 377 -13.13 -12.82 1.16
N ARG A 378 -12.52 -13.56 0.24
CA ARG A 378 -12.38 -13.18 -1.17
C ARG A 378 -13.75 -13.10 -1.86
N GLU A 379 -14.61 -14.09 -1.64
CA GLU A 379 -15.97 -14.08 -2.16
C GLU A 379 -16.80 -12.92 -1.56
N ASP A 380 -16.74 -12.72 -0.26
CA ASP A 380 -17.43 -11.61 0.43
C ASP A 380 -16.99 -10.23 -0.08
N SER A 381 -15.69 -10.08 -0.35
CA SER A 381 -15.10 -8.83 -0.84
C SER A 381 -15.43 -8.57 -2.31
N ARG A 382 -15.45 -9.62 -3.16
CA ARG A 382 -15.90 -9.54 -4.55
C ARG A 382 -17.39 -9.21 -4.64
N SER A 383 -18.21 -9.88 -3.82
CA SER A 383 -19.65 -9.62 -3.73
C SER A 383 -19.94 -8.18 -3.35
N PHE A 384 -19.15 -7.58 -2.43
CA PHE A 384 -19.28 -6.17 -2.09
C PHE A 384 -19.04 -5.28 -3.32
N LEU A 385 -17.96 -5.49 -4.08
CA LEU A 385 -17.69 -4.71 -5.30
C LEU A 385 -18.81 -4.86 -6.35
N ILE A 386 -19.27 -6.08 -6.60
CA ILE A 386 -20.33 -6.35 -7.56
C ILE A 386 -21.61 -5.61 -7.14
N GLN A 387 -22.03 -5.72 -5.88
CA GLN A 387 -23.23 -5.05 -5.37
C GLN A 387 -23.08 -3.52 -5.46
N ALA A 388 -21.93 -2.96 -5.05
CA ALA A 388 -21.68 -1.53 -5.11
C ALA A 388 -21.75 -0.96 -6.54
N LEU A 389 -21.29 -1.72 -7.53
CA LEU A 389 -21.30 -1.29 -8.94
C LEU A 389 -22.66 -1.49 -9.62
N THR A 390 -23.49 -2.43 -9.15
CA THR A 390 -24.77 -2.78 -9.79
C THR A 390 -26.01 -2.20 -9.10
N SER A 391 -25.90 -1.75 -7.85
CA SER A 391 -26.96 -1.01 -7.12
C SER A 391 -27.06 0.43 -7.65
#